data_8ae07ae18ead3362a64dfeefcf0e6e32
#
_entry.id   8ae07ae18ead3362a64dfeefcf0e6e32
#
_cell.length_a   1.000
_cell.length_b   1.000
_cell.length_c   1.000
_cell.angle_alpha   90.00
_cell.angle_beta   90.00
_cell.angle_gamma   90.00
#
_symmetry.space_group_name_H-M   'P 1'
#
loop_
_entity.id
_entity.type
_entity.pdbx_description
1 polymer ?
#
loop_
_entity_poly.entity_id
_entity_poly.type
_entity_poly.pdbx_seq_one_letter_code
_entity_poly.pdbx_strand_id
1 'polypeptide(L)'
;DGFKGVNDSLGHQAGDELLRNVSARLISAVREGDIVSRLGGDEFVVLLADVSEKELIEAVSQRIIQEVSRPYWVNSNDVEISTSIGISRYPLDGKTSAELVEYADQALYVSKDSGRHTYRFYHEINLQATSEKHVLVNRLYSAVENGTIETVFEPQIDLNSGVIVGASITAKWNEPEIDSPYLASWIDMLNGSQAGYTVGAWLLDSGLYYLQQWQKYNDAMIVSIPVVDALWQQKDLVTFFNERFAAYEVTASQVQLEFSMQALNNNEELLEVLNSLTASGYQITLSEVGKSPLDLALLAQLNLQELKLNRDWLQSTMVNKKGQKWVQALIQMAKSLDLCVIATGVETVEQAKLYQKMGCSMAQGENWSKPMNPQEIQQAIQQQLIVIG
;
A
#
# COMPACT_ATOMS: atom_id res chain seq x y z
N ASP A 1 11.46 -8.99 -26.05
CA ASP A 1 12.57 -8.47 -25.22
C ASP A 1 13.72 -8.03 -26.15
N GLY A 2 14.31 -6.85 -25.91
CA GLY A 2 15.43 -6.33 -26.69
C GLY A 2 15.05 -5.54 -27.96
N PHE A 3 13.79 -5.49 -28.38
CA PHE A 3 13.31 -4.83 -29.60
C PHE A 3 13.68 -3.34 -29.67
N LYS A 4 13.58 -2.62 -28.55
CA LYS A 4 13.96 -1.20 -28.49
C LYS A 4 15.42 -0.99 -28.90
N GLY A 5 16.34 -1.84 -28.45
CA GLY A 5 17.76 -1.79 -28.81
C GLY A 5 17.99 -1.95 -30.30
N VAL A 6 17.17 -2.76 -30.99
CA VAL A 6 17.25 -2.93 -32.45
C VAL A 6 16.81 -1.65 -33.16
N ASN A 7 15.69 -1.04 -32.73
CA ASN A 7 15.25 0.25 -33.29
C ASN A 7 16.30 1.36 -33.07
N ASP A 8 16.89 1.42 -31.89
CA ASP A 8 17.87 2.45 -31.53
C ASP A 8 19.18 2.30 -32.33
N SER A 9 19.57 1.06 -32.69
CA SER A 9 20.83 0.77 -33.39
C SER A 9 20.70 0.68 -34.92
N LEU A 10 19.60 0.11 -35.43
CA LEU A 10 19.40 -0.19 -36.87
C LEU A 10 18.25 0.61 -37.51
N GLY A 11 17.54 1.41 -36.72
CA GLY A 11 16.43 2.26 -37.18
C GLY A 11 15.08 1.52 -37.26
N HIS A 12 14.00 2.30 -37.33
CA HIS A 12 12.61 1.79 -37.33
C HIS A 12 12.27 0.86 -38.51
N GLN A 13 12.89 1.04 -39.66
CA GLN A 13 12.65 0.12 -40.80
C GLN A 13 13.14 -1.30 -40.51
N ALA A 14 14.28 -1.44 -39.82
CA ALA A 14 14.81 -2.72 -39.40
C ALA A 14 13.88 -3.34 -38.30
N GLY A 15 13.36 -2.52 -37.39
CA GLY A 15 12.39 -2.97 -36.39
C GLY A 15 11.10 -3.49 -37.01
N ASP A 16 10.59 -2.81 -38.07
CA ASP A 16 9.38 -3.26 -38.79
C ASP A 16 9.62 -4.59 -39.52
N GLU A 17 10.80 -4.78 -40.11
CA GLU A 17 11.19 -6.05 -40.74
C GLU A 17 11.29 -7.17 -39.70
N LEU A 18 11.95 -6.89 -38.55
CA LEU A 18 12.05 -7.82 -37.45
C LEU A 18 10.67 -8.25 -36.92
N LEU A 19 9.74 -7.31 -36.72
CA LEU A 19 8.38 -7.63 -36.25
C LEU A 19 7.59 -8.50 -37.26
N ARG A 20 7.76 -8.32 -38.57
CA ARG A 20 7.17 -9.23 -39.58
C ARG A 20 7.76 -10.64 -39.44
N ASN A 21 9.07 -10.74 -39.25
CA ASN A 21 9.74 -12.03 -39.08
C ASN A 21 9.31 -12.71 -37.77
N VAL A 22 9.17 -11.95 -36.67
CA VAL A 22 8.62 -12.46 -35.39
C VAL A 22 7.20 -12.96 -35.58
N SER A 23 6.33 -12.18 -36.23
CA SER A 23 4.96 -12.61 -36.55
C SER A 23 4.90 -13.92 -37.31
N ALA A 24 5.74 -14.07 -38.35
CA ALA A 24 5.81 -15.30 -39.11
C ALA A 24 6.25 -16.51 -38.27
N ARG A 25 7.23 -16.33 -37.40
CA ARG A 25 7.68 -17.39 -36.47
C ARG A 25 6.62 -17.73 -35.43
N LEU A 26 5.91 -16.75 -34.88
CA LEU A 26 4.78 -16.98 -33.96
C LEU A 26 3.69 -17.81 -34.62
N ILE A 27 3.29 -17.46 -35.88
CA ILE A 27 2.28 -18.20 -36.62
C ILE A 27 2.74 -19.63 -36.90
N SER A 28 4.02 -19.85 -37.24
CA SER A 28 4.56 -21.20 -37.45
C SER A 28 4.71 -22.03 -36.15
N ALA A 29 4.77 -21.36 -35.03
CA ALA A 29 4.89 -22.00 -33.70
C ALA A 29 3.55 -22.44 -33.11
N VAL A 30 2.41 -22.09 -33.72
CA VAL A 30 1.07 -22.46 -33.24
C VAL A 30 0.37 -23.32 -34.32
N ARG A 31 -0.75 -23.96 -34.00
CA ARG A 31 -1.50 -24.81 -34.91
C ARG A 31 -2.56 -24.03 -35.70
N GLU A 32 -3.06 -24.60 -36.73
CA GLU A 32 -4.26 -24.10 -37.44
C GLU A 32 -5.45 -24.07 -36.45
N GLY A 33 -6.10 -22.90 -36.35
CA GLY A 33 -7.16 -22.63 -35.38
C GLY A 33 -6.72 -21.76 -34.17
N ASP A 34 -5.44 -21.68 -33.87
CA ASP A 34 -4.92 -20.70 -32.89
C ASP A 34 -4.78 -19.32 -33.55
N ILE A 35 -4.90 -18.27 -32.77
CA ILE A 35 -4.88 -16.89 -33.28
C ILE A 35 -3.64 -16.17 -32.75
N VAL A 36 -2.90 -15.52 -33.65
CA VAL A 36 -1.79 -14.61 -33.31
C VAL A 36 -2.20 -13.20 -33.71
N SER A 37 -2.15 -12.27 -32.76
CA SER A 37 -2.47 -10.86 -32.98
C SER A 37 -1.41 -9.97 -32.37
N ARG A 38 -1.14 -8.82 -33.00
CA ARG A 38 -0.26 -7.79 -32.46
C ARG A 38 -1.11 -6.69 -31.83
N LEU A 39 -0.89 -6.39 -30.55
CA LEU A 39 -1.60 -5.33 -29.84
C LEU A 39 -1.01 -3.94 -30.11
N GLY A 40 0.31 -3.84 -30.20
CA GLY A 40 1.02 -2.59 -30.47
C GLY A 40 2.51 -2.74 -30.13
N GLY A 41 3.37 -1.85 -30.66
CA GLY A 41 4.80 -1.93 -30.38
C GLY A 41 5.39 -3.31 -30.68
N ASP A 42 5.99 -3.96 -29.67
CA ASP A 42 6.53 -5.32 -29.71
C ASP A 42 5.65 -6.35 -28.97
N GLU A 43 4.38 -6.01 -28.70
CA GLU A 43 3.46 -6.85 -27.97
C GLU A 43 2.55 -7.67 -28.87
N PHE A 44 2.53 -8.97 -28.62
CA PHE A 44 1.70 -9.95 -29.32
C PHE A 44 0.82 -10.71 -28.34
N VAL A 45 -0.38 -11.07 -28.78
CA VAL A 45 -1.28 -12.00 -28.09
C VAL A 45 -1.43 -13.26 -28.93
N VAL A 46 -1.34 -14.39 -28.27
CA VAL A 46 -1.60 -15.71 -28.84
C VAL A 46 -2.78 -16.33 -28.12
N LEU A 47 -3.85 -16.64 -28.83
CA LEU A 47 -5.01 -17.36 -28.32
C LEU A 47 -4.92 -18.83 -28.75
N LEU A 48 -4.75 -19.70 -27.79
CA LEU A 48 -4.80 -21.15 -28.00
C LEU A 48 -6.24 -21.62 -27.81
N ALA A 49 -6.88 -22.08 -28.88
CA ALA A 49 -8.25 -22.57 -28.83
C ALA A 49 -8.30 -24.03 -28.36
N ASP A 50 -9.33 -24.39 -27.59
CA ASP A 50 -9.60 -25.78 -27.17
C ASP A 50 -8.38 -26.53 -26.59
N VAL A 51 -7.63 -25.83 -25.70
CA VAL A 51 -6.49 -26.39 -24.95
C VAL A 51 -6.73 -26.18 -23.47
N SER A 52 -6.91 -27.27 -22.74
CA SER A 52 -7.09 -27.26 -21.28
C SER A 52 -5.91 -27.87 -20.52
N GLU A 53 -5.12 -28.69 -21.17
CA GLU A 53 -3.99 -29.40 -20.56
C GLU A 53 -2.79 -28.45 -20.41
N LYS A 54 -2.28 -28.35 -19.18
CA LYS A 54 -1.15 -27.46 -18.85
C LYS A 54 0.09 -27.80 -19.65
N GLU A 55 0.40 -29.08 -19.78
CA GLU A 55 1.57 -29.59 -20.46
C GLU A 55 1.61 -29.23 -21.95
N LEU A 56 0.43 -29.15 -22.60
CA LEU A 56 0.34 -28.70 -23.98
C LEU A 56 0.58 -27.19 -24.10
N ILE A 57 0.07 -26.40 -23.18
CA ILE A 57 0.30 -24.94 -23.16
C ILE A 57 1.80 -24.68 -22.91
N GLU A 58 2.42 -25.39 -21.98
CA GLU A 58 3.85 -25.30 -21.72
C GLU A 58 4.69 -25.64 -22.95
N ALA A 59 4.36 -26.74 -23.62
CA ALA A 59 5.07 -27.16 -24.84
C ALA A 59 4.98 -26.12 -25.96
N VAL A 60 3.79 -25.50 -26.15
CA VAL A 60 3.60 -24.40 -27.12
C VAL A 60 4.41 -23.17 -26.71
N SER A 61 4.37 -22.79 -25.43
CA SER A 61 5.11 -21.64 -24.89
C SER A 61 6.61 -21.80 -25.07
N GLN A 62 7.16 -22.97 -24.73
CA GLN A 62 8.58 -23.30 -24.95
C GLN A 62 8.95 -23.24 -26.45
N ARG A 63 8.10 -23.78 -27.33
CA ARG A 63 8.31 -23.71 -28.78
C ARG A 63 8.32 -22.27 -29.28
N ILE A 64 7.40 -21.43 -28.83
CA ILE A 64 7.39 -20.00 -29.16
C ILE A 64 8.68 -19.33 -28.74
N ILE A 65 9.13 -19.55 -27.49
CA ILE A 65 10.38 -18.99 -26.98
C ILE A 65 11.56 -19.41 -27.84
N GLN A 66 11.66 -20.70 -28.18
CA GLN A 66 12.75 -21.23 -29.00
C GLN A 66 12.74 -20.64 -30.42
N GLU A 67 11.58 -20.59 -31.07
CA GLU A 67 11.48 -20.09 -32.43
C GLU A 67 11.74 -18.58 -32.52
N VAL A 68 11.22 -17.79 -31.58
CA VAL A 68 11.43 -16.34 -31.53
C VAL A 68 12.87 -15.98 -31.21
N SER A 69 13.56 -16.79 -30.43
CA SER A 69 14.95 -16.50 -30.01
C SER A 69 16.00 -16.96 -31.03
N ARG A 70 15.63 -17.61 -32.14
CA ARG A 70 16.58 -17.88 -33.22
C ARG A 70 17.10 -16.60 -33.83
N PRO A 71 18.36 -16.51 -34.27
CA PRO A 71 18.92 -15.33 -34.90
C PRO A 71 18.08 -14.86 -36.10
N TYR A 72 18.01 -13.56 -36.28
CA TYR A 72 17.34 -12.90 -37.41
C TYR A 72 18.36 -12.20 -38.28
N TRP A 73 18.18 -12.28 -39.59
CA TRP A 73 18.99 -11.53 -40.54
C TRP A 73 18.21 -10.29 -41.01
N VAL A 74 18.55 -9.11 -40.48
CA VAL A 74 17.83 -7.87 -40.78
C VAL A 74 18.81 -6.80 -41.23
N ASN A 75 18.56 -6.21 -42.40
CA ASN A 75 19.45 -5.20 -43.00
C ASN A 75 20.94 -5.62 -43.00
N SER A 76 21.23 -6.88 -43.36
CA SER A 76 22.58 -7.45 -43.40
C SER A 76 23.31 -7.52 -42.02
N ASN A 77 22.53 -7.52 -40.93
CA ASN A 77 23.04 -7.71 -39.55
C ASN A 77 22.37 -8.93 -38.90
N ASP A 78 23.15 -9.64 -38.13
CA ASP A 78 22.63 -10.64 -37.20
C ASP A 78 22.03 -9.95 -35.99
N VAL A 79 20.76 -10.24 -35.73
CA VAL A 79 19.99 -9.68 -34.59
C VAL A 79 19.47 -10.82 -33.73
N GLU A 80 19.76 -10.76 -32.47
CA GLU A 80 19.24 -11.68 -31.45
C GLU A 80 18.27 -10.95 -30.54
N ILE A 81 17.10 -11.55 -30.36
CA ILE A 81 16.08 -11.10 -29.39
C ILE A 81 15.60 -12.30 -28.60
N SER A 82 14.92 -12.04 -27.49
CA SER A 82 14.22 -13.09 -26.75
C SER A 82 12.74 -12.74 -26.61
N THR A 83 11.98 -13.64 -26.00
CA THR A 83 10.58 -13.36 -25.64
C THR A 83 10.26 -13.88 -24.25
N SER A 84 9.46 -13.11 -23.54
CA SER A 84 8.83 -13.49 -22.27
C SER A 84 7.34 -13.69 -22.52
N ILE A 85 6.71 -14.63 -21.82
CA ILE A 85 5.29 -14.97 -22.03
C ILE A 85 4.58 -14.98 -20.68
N GLY A 86 3.43 -14.29 -20.60
CA GLY A 86 2.46 -14.43 -19.53
C GLY A 86 1.25 -15.22 -20.01
N ILE A 87 0.71 -16.11 -19.19
CA ILE A 87 -0.34 -17.06 -19.56
C ILE A 87 -1.50 -16.96 -18.58
N SER A 88 -2.70 -16.71 -19.12
CA SER A 88 -3.97 -16.83 -18.41
C SER A 88 -4.87 -17.87 -19.08
N ARG A 89 -5.70 -18.56 -18.30
CA ARG A 89 -6.56 -19.66 -18.79
C ARG A 89 -8.03 -19.40 -18.48
N TYR A 90 -8.88 -19.57 -19.48
CA TYR A 90 -10.32 -19.60 -19.32
C TYR A 90 -10.79 -21.00 -18.92
N PRO A 91 -11.76 -21.19 -18.00
CA PRO A 91 -12.33 -20.16 -17.11
C PRO A 91 -11.61 -20.04 -15.76
N LEU A 92 -10.40 -20.62 -15.63
CA LEU A 92 -9.66 -20.76 -14.36
C LEU A 92 -9.22 -19.39 -13.82
N ASP A 93 -8.61 -18.55 -14.67
CA ASP A 93 -8.02 -17.29 -14.27
C ASP A 93 -8.98 -16.11 -14.46
N GLY A 94 -9.87 -16.16 -15.48
CA GLY A 94 -10.83 -15.11 -15.79
C GLY A 94 -12.02 -15.61 -16.60
N LYS A 95 -13.10 -14.83 -16.61
CA LYS A 95 -14.34 -15.15 -17.35
C LYS A 95 -14.58 -14.24 -18.56
N THR A 96 -13.90 -13.12 -18.62
CA THR A 96 -14.00 -12.15 -19.72
C THR A 96 -12.66 -12.03 -20.45
N SER A 97 -12.69 -11.60 -21.70
CA SER A 97 -11.47 -11.34 -22.48
C SER A 97 -10.59 -10.26 -21.86
N ALA A 98 -11.21 -9.23 -21.24
CA ALA A 98 -10.49 -8.16 -20.57
C ALA A 98 -9.71 -8.69 -19.36
N GLU A 99 -10.34 -9.47 -18.49
CA GLU A 99 -9.68 -10.14 -17.36
C GLU A 99 -8.53 -11.03 -17.80
N LEU A 100 -8.75 -11.85 -18.85
CA LEU A 100 -7.71 -12.75 -19.32
C LEU A 100 -6.48 -12.00 -19.88
N VAL A 101 -6.68 -10.92 -20.62
CA VAL A 101 -5.57 -10.08 -21.12
C VAL A 101 -4.83 -9.42 -19.96
N GLU A 102 -5.55 -8.85 -19.01
CA GLU A 102 -4.95 -8.22 -17.82
C GLU A 102 -4.12 -9.22 -17.00
N TYR A 103 -4.65 -10.41 -16.74
CA TYR A 103 -3.96 -11.43 -15.96
C TYR A 103 -2.77 -12.06 -16.71
N ALA A 104 -2.85 -12.18 -18.03
CA ALA A 104 -1.69 -12.55 -18.83
C ALA A 104 -0.59 -11.47 -18.79
N ASP A 105 -0.96 -10.17 -18.78
CA ASP A 105 0.01 -9.08 -18.65
C ASP A 105 0.71 -9.08 -17.28
N GLN A 106 -0.03 -9.30 -16.19
CA GLN A 106 0.55 -9.48 -14.86
C GLN A 106 1.55 -10.64 -14.81
N ALA A 107 1.20 -11.78 -15.42
CA ALA A 107 2.11 -12.92 -15.52
C ALA A 107 3.33 -12.64 -16.41
N LEU A 108 3.16 -11.84 -17.48
CA LEU A 108 4.25 -11.38 -18.33
C LEU A 108 5.24 -10.49 -17.58
N TYR A 109 4.73 -9.59 -16.73
CA TYR A 109 5.57 -8.75 -15.88
C TYR A 109 6.49 -9.61 -14.99
N VAL A 110 5.94 -10.60 -14.28
CA VAL A 110 6.73 -11.53 -13.44
C VAL A 110 7.72 -12.34 -14.29
N SER A 111 7.34 -12.72 -15.50
CA SER A 111 8.23 -13.42 -16.44
C SER A 111 9.44 -12.57 -16.83
N LYS A 112 9.24 -11.26 -17.08
CA LYS A 112 10.30 -10.30 -17.38
C LYS A 112 11.21 -10.06 -16.16
N ASP A 113 10.63 -9.95 -14.97
CA ASP A 113 11.37 -9.73 -13.73
C ASP A 113 12.19 -10.96 -13.30
N SER A 114 11.71 -12.17 -13.58
CA SER A 114 12.40 -13.44 -13.31
C SER A 114 13.59 -13.75 -14.25
N GLY A 115 14.10 -12.77 -15.00
CA GLY A 115 15.28 -12.91 -15.87
C GLY A 115 14.97 -13.00 -17.37
N ARG A 116 13.73 -12.80 -17.79
CA ARG A 116 13.25 -12.88 -19.19
C ARG A 116 13.45 -14.27 -19.82
N HIS A 117 13.15 -14.41 -21.12
CA HIS A 117 13.32 -15.66 -21.87
C HIS A 117 12.62 -16.86 -21.22
N THR A 118 11.40 -16.66 -20.68
CA THR A 118 10.64 -17.64 -19.91
C THR A 118 9.14 -17.39 -20.04
N TYR A 119 8.33 -18.28 -19.48
CA TYR A 119 6.88 -18.09 -19.35
C TYR A 119 6.44 -18.25 -17.90
N ARG A 120 5.28 -17.65 -17.56
CA ARG A 120 4.62 -17.79 -16.26
C ARG A 120 3.11 -17.92 -16.44
N PHE A 121 2.50 -18.78 -15.63
CA PHE A 121 1.05 -18.88 -15.53
C PHE A 121 0.54 -17.96 -14.41
N TYR A 122 -0.52 -17.22 -14.69
CA TYR A 122 -1.10 -16.31 -13.72
C TYR A 122 -1.56 -17.02 -12.43
N HIS A 123 -2.28 -18.15 -12.54
CA HIS A 123 -2.77 -18.87 -11.37
C HIS A 123 -1.64 -19.42 -10.49
N GLU A 124 -0.49 -19.77 -11.03
CA GLU A 124 0.66 -20.24 -10.25
C GLU A 124 1.28 -19.11 -9.44
N ILE A 125 1.41 -17.94 -10.03
CA ILE A 125 1.87 -16.73 -9.37
C ILE A 125 0.93 -16.35 -8.24
N ASN A 126 -0.38 -16.36 -8.53
CA ASN A 126 -1.40 -16.03 -7.55
C ASN A 126 -1.48 -17.05 -6.41
N LEU A 127 -1.35 -18.35 -6.69
CA LEU A 127 -1.27 -19.40 -5.67
C LEU A 127 -0.02 -19.27 -4.80
N GLN A 128 1.13 -18.97 -5.40
CA GLN A 128 2.38 -18.79 -4.65
C GLN A 128 2.30 -17.55 -3.76
N ALA A 129 1.90 -16.40 -4.29
CA ALA A 129 1.70 -15.17 -3.51
C ALA A 129 0.67 -15.36 -2.38
N THR A 130 -0.43 -16.08 -2.64
CA THR A 130 -1.44 -16.42 -1.63
C THR A 130 -0.86 -17.34 -0.55
N SER A 131 -0.05 -18.33 -0.93
CA SER A 131 0.59 -19.25 0.02
C SER A 131 1.61 -18.53 0.91
N GLU A 132 2.46 -17.68 0.33
CA GLU A 132 3.43 -16.86 1.06
C GLU A 132 2.73 -15.89 2.02
N LYS A 133 1.67 -15.22 1.56
CA LYS A 133 0.83 -14.37 2.41
C LYS A 133 0.24 -15.15 3.59
N HIS A 134 -0.31 -16.33 3.37
CA HIS A 134 -0.87 -17.16 4.44
C HIS A 134 0.19 -17.59 5.46
N VAL A 135 1.39 -17.94 5.02
CA VAL A 135 2.51 -18.27 5.90
C VAL A 135 2.89 -17.09 6.77
N LEU A 136 3.03 -15.89 6.18
CA LEU A 136 3.34 -14.65 6.91
C LEU A 136 2.22 -14.28 7.90
N VAL A 137 0.95 -14.39 7.51
CA VAL A 137 -0.20 -14.13 8.39
C VAL A 137 -0.21 -15.09 9.59
N ASN A 138 0.11 -16.37 9.40
CA ASN A 138 0.20 -17.34 10.49
C ASN A 138 1.39 -17.07 11.42
N ARG A 139 2.55 -16.67 10.88
CA ARG A 139 3.70 -16.22 11.68
C ARG A 139 3.36 -14.97 12.49
N LEU A 140 2.67 -14.01 11.87
CA LEU A 140 2.22 -12.79 12.54
C LEU A 140 1.28 -13.12 13.70
N TYR A 141 0.28 -13.99 13.48
CA TYR A 141 -0.60 -14.46 14.55
C TYR A 141 0.19 -15.05 15.72
N SER A 142 1.10 -15.97 15.42
CA SER A 142 1.97 -16.56 16.45
C SER A 142 2.87 -15.53 17.13
N ALA A 143 3.34 -14.51 16.39
CA ALA A 143 4.17 -13.45 16.94
C ALA A 143 3.42 -12.56 17.95
N VAL A 144 2.12 -12.29 17.69
CA VAL A 144 1.25 -11.59 18.66
C VAL A 144 1.05 -12.43 19.91
N GLU A 145 0.68 -13.71 19.76
CA GLU A 145 0.46 -14.62 20.90
C GLU A 145 1.71 -14.82 21.77
N ASN A 146 2.88 -14.91 21.15
CA ASN A 146 4.16 -15.09 21.83
C ASN A 146 4.79 -13.78 22.32
N GLY A 147 4.16 -12.62 22.08
CA GLY A 147 4.66 -11.31 22.50
C GLY A 147 5.97 -10.90 21.81
N THR A 148 6.23 -11.37 20.57
CA THR A 148 7.42 -11.01 19.79
C THR A 148 7.21 -9.79 18.90
N ILE A 149 5.99 -9.27 18.80
CA ILE A 149 5.68 -7.97 18.19
C ILE A 149 5.89 -6.89 19.24
N GLU A 150 6.63 -5.87 18.87
CA GLU A 150 6.91 -4.72 19.72
C GLU A 150 5.89 -3.61 19.48
N THR A 151 5.34 -3.03 20.56
CA THR A 151 4.61 -1.77 20.49
C THR A 151 5.60 -0.62 20.44
N VAL A 152 5.49 0.25 19.43
CA VAL A 152 6.29 1.47 19.33
C VAL A 152 5.40 2.67 19.03
N PHE A 153 5.88 3.86 19.33
CA PHE A 153 5.14 5.10 19.20
C PHE A 153 5.93 6.15 18.43
N GLU A 154 5.26 6.83 17.52
CA GLU A 154 5.81 7.99 16.84
C GLU A 154 5.25 9.26 17.47
N PRO A 155 6.11 10.15 18.02
CA PRO A 155 5.64 11.36 18.70
C PRO A 155 4.99 12.32 17.70
N GLN A 156 3.90 12.96 18.13
CA GLN A 156 3.20 14.01 17.43
C GLN A 156 3.57 15.35 18.03
N ILE A 157 4.14 16.21 17.22
CA ILE A 157 4.72 17.49 17.63
C ILE A 157 3.81 18.63 17.21
N ASP A 158 3.44 19.48 18.14
CA ASP A 158 2.85 20.78 17.81
C ASP A 158 3.92 21.68 17.16
N LEU A 159 3.70 22.07 15.92
CA LEU A 159 4.69 22.83 15.15
C LEU A 159 4.90 24.27 15.64
N ASN A 160 4.01 24.81 16.47
CA ASN A 160 4.14 26.17 17.01
C ASN A 160 4.97 26.19 18.29
N SER A 161 4.73 25.22 19.18
CA SER A 161 5.42 25.13 20.47
C SER A 161 6.64 24.22 20.45
N GLY A 162 6.73 23.29 19.51
CA GLY A 162 7.77 22.25 19.44
C GLY A 162 7.61 21.16 20.51
N VAL A 163 6.47 21.08 21.16
CA VAL A 163 6.19 20.14 22.27
C VAL A 163 5.50 18.89 21.75
N ILE A 164 5.76 17.75 22.40
CA ILE A 164 5.00 16.51 22.16
C ILE A 164 3.60 16.68 22.72
N VAL A 165 2.58 16.61 21.88
CA VAL A 165 1.16 16.73 22.24
C VAL A 165 0.41 15.41 22.14
N GLY A 166 0.97 14.44 21.43
CA GLY A 166 0.40 13.12 21.26
C GLY A 166 1.42 12.11 20.76
N ALA A 167 0.98 10.89 20.57
CA ALA A 167 1.77 9.83 19.96
C ALA A 167 0.89 8.92 19.10
N SER A 168 1.39 8.52 17.95
CA SER A 168 0.76 7.52 17.09
C SER A 168 1.34 6.15 17.41
N ILE A 169 0.49 5.21 17.82
CA ILE A 169 0.92 3.83 18.05
C ILE A 169 1.13 3.11 16.74
N THR A 170 2.19 2.32 16.65
CA THR A 170 2.39 1.35 15.57
C THR A 170 2.99 0.07 16.12
N ALA A 171 2.93 -0.98 15.33
CA ALA A 171 3.56 -2.25 15.64
C ALA A 171 4.88 -2.39 14.88
N LYS A 172 5.87 -2.99 15.53
CA LYS A 172 7.13 -3.36 14.91
C LYS A 172 7.29 -4.88 14.98
N TRP A 173 7.41 -5.48 13.81
CA TRP A 173 7.60 -6.91 13.62
C TRP A 173 8.87 -7.16 12.82
N ASN A 174 9.87 -7.77 13.45
CA ASN A 174 11.16 -8.03 12.82
C ASN A 174 11.13 -9.36 12.04
N GLU A 175 10.43 -9.36 10.90
CA GLU A 175 10.34 -10.52 10.01
C GLU A 175 11.21 -10.27 8.76
N PRO A 176 12.17 -11.20 8.42
CA PRO A 176 13.09 -11.00 7.31
C PRO A 176 12.45 -10.88 5.93
N GLU A 177 11.22 -11.39 5.77
CA GLU A 177 10.51 -11.44 4.48
C GLU A 177 9.67 -10.18 4.22
N ILE A 178 9.72 -9.16 5.10
CA ILE A 178 9.02 -7.87 4.91
C ILE A 178 10.01 -6.73 4.74
N ASP A 179 9.68 -5.79 3.84
CA ASP A 179 10.56 -4.67 3.48
C ASP A 179 10.85 -3.72 4.65
N SER A 180 9.88 -3.55 5.53
CA SER A 180 10.00 -2.69 6.72
C SER A 180 9.30 -3.32 7.92
N PRO A 181 9.88 -3.26 9.12
CA PRO A 181 9.31 -3.90 10.30
C PRO A 181 8.04 -3.22 10.83
N TYR A 182 7.69 -2.03 10.36
CA TYR A 182 6.55 -1.27 10.87
C TYR A 182 5.23 -1.64 10.22
N LEU A 183 4.13 -1.53 10.97
CA LEU A 183 2.77 -1.90 10.60
C LEU A 183 2.36 -1.46 9.19
N ALA A 184 2.69 -0.25 8.80
CA ALA A 184 2.33 0.30 7.48
C ALA A 184 2.78 -0.56 6.30
N SER A 185 3.87 -1.34 6.44
CA SER A 185 4.40 -2.20 5.38
C SER A 185 3.69 -3.55 5.27
N TRP A 186 3.00 -3.99 6.31
CA TRP A 186 2.37 -5.31 6.35
C TRP A 186 0.90 -5.29 6.78
N ILE A 187 0.32 -4.09 7.01
CA ILE A 187 -1.09 -3.94 7.38
C ILE A 187 -2.06 -4.55 6.36
N ASP A 188 -1.76 -4.42 5.07
CA ASP A 188 -2.61 -4.96 3.99
C ASP A 188 -2.70 -6.51 4.00
N MET A 189 -1.72 -7.18 4.63
CA MET A 189 -1.78 -8.64 4.83
C MET A 189 -2.86 -9.06 5.82
N LEU A 190 -3.27 -8.14 6.70
CA LEU A 190 -4.25 -8.38 7.75
C LEU A 190 -5.69 -8.41 7.24
N ASN A 191 -5.95 -7.83 6.06
CA ASN A 191 -7.30 -7.69 5.53
C ASN A 191 -7.97 -9.06 5.33
N GLY A 192 -9.17 -9.21 5.92
CA GLY A 192 -9.96 -10.43 5.85
C GLY A 192 -9.40 -11.63 6.64
N SER A 193 -8.44 -11.43 7.54
CA SER A 193 -7.82 -12.50 8.33
C SER A 193 -8.14 -12.39 9.83
N GLN A 194 -8.17 -13.54 10.52
CA GLN A 194 -8.29 -13.59 11.99
C GLN A 194 -7.10 -12.89 12.67
N ALA A 195 -5.91 -12.94 12.07
CA ALA A 195 -4.74 -12.23 12.57
C ALA A 195 -4.96 -10.71 12.58
N GLY A 196 -5.69 -10.17 11.59
CA GLY A 196 -6.07 -8.76 11.55
C GLY A 196 -6.89 -8.32 12.76
N TYR A 197 -7.89 -9.11 13.14
CA TYR A 197 -8.65 -8.84 14.35
C TYR A 197 -7.75 -8.86 15.61
N THR A 198 -6.92 -9.90 15.74
CA THR A 198 -6.01 -10.06 16.89
C THR A 198 -5.01 -8.90 17.00
N VAL A 199 -4.39 -8.50 15.89
CA VAL A 199 -3.46 -7.36 15.85
C VAL A 199 -4.19 -6.04 16.15
N GLY A 200 -5.37 -5.82 15.55
CA GLY A 200 -6.16 -4.61 15.79
C GLY A 200 -6.59 -4.47 17.25
N ALA A 201 -7.08 -5.54 17.84
CA ALA A 201 -7.46 -5.56 19.27
C ALA A 201 -6.23 -5.34 20.18
N TRP A 202 -5.10 -5.98 19.87
CA TRP A 202 -3.85 -5.78 20.59
C TRP A 202 -3.30 -4.36 20.49
N LEU A 203 -3.37 -3.73 19.31
CA LEU A 203 -3.00 -2.33 19.15
C LEU A 203 -3.87 -1.39 19.97
N LEU A 204 -5.18 -1.62 19.96
CA LEU A 204 -6.13 -0.85 20.76
C LEU A 204 -5.80 -0.99 22.26
N ASP A 205 -5.73 -2.22 22.77
CA ASP A 205 -5.44 -2.50 24.17
C ASP A 205 -4.09 -1.92 24.61
N SER A 206 -3.06 -2.04 23.77
CA SER A 206 -1.74 -1.45 24.02
C SER A 206 -1.79 0.08 24.06
N GLY A 207 -2.48 0.72 23.10
CA GLY A 207 -2.63 2.17 23.05
C GLY A 207 -3.34 2.72 24.28
N LEU A 208 -4.44 2.10 24.70
CA LEU A 208 -5.20 2.47 25.88
C LEU A 208 -4.37 2.27 27.18
N TYR A 209 -3.67 1.14 27.29
CA TYR A 209 -2.80 0.85 28.44
C TYR A 209 -1.71 1.90 28.61
N TYR A 210 -0.96 2.23 27.56
CA TYR A 210 0.11 3.22 27.67
C TYR A 210 -0.43 4.63 27.87
N LEU A 211 -1.55 5.00 27.24
CA LEU A 211 -2.20 6.28 27.51
C LEU A 211 -2.56 6.43 28.99
N GLN A 212 -3.18 5.42 29.59
CA GLN A 212 -3.48 5.39 31.03
C GLN A 212 -2.22 5.61 31.89
N GLN A 213 -1.08 5.03 31.48
CA GLN A 213 0.18 5.26 32.22
C GLN A 213 0.69 6.70 32.08
N TRP A 214 0.57 7.28 30.87
CA TRP A 214 1.09 8.62 30.56
C TRP A 214 0.23 9.76 31.10
N GLN A 215 -1.07 9.56 31.30
CA GLN A 215 -1.98 10.50 31.94
C GLN A 215 -1.48 10.95 33.32
N LYS A 216 -0.71 10.13 34.03
CA LYS A 216 -0.09 10.47 35.29
C LYS A 216 0.94 11.61 35.21
N TYR A 217 1.46 11.85 34.01
CA TYR A 217 2.50 12.85 33.73
C TYR A 217 1.97 14.00 32.85
N ASN A 218 1.05 13.71 31.97
CA ASN A 218 0.37 14.69 31.12
C ASN A 218 -1.04 14.22 30.82
N ASP A 219 -2.03 14.82 31.45
CA ASP A 219 -3.45 14.50 31.32
C ASP A 219 -4.05 14.97 29.97
N ALA A 220 -3.35 15.85 29.26
CA ALA A 220 -3.73 16.31 27.91
C ALA A 220 -3.15 15.43 26.77
N MET A 221 -2.41 14.36 27.10
CA MET A 221 -1.80 13.48 26.12
C MET A 221 -2.87 12.76 25.28
N ILE A 222 -2.66 12.73 23.97
CA ILE A 222 -3.52 12.05 22.99
C ILE A 222 -2.76 10.87 22.39
N VAL A 223 -3.45 9.75 22.16
CA VAL A 223 -2.91 8.61 21.42
C VAL A 223 -3.74 8.36 20.17
N SER A 224 -3.09 8.33 19.02
CA SER A 224 -3.69 7.93 17.76
C SER A 224 -3.52 6.42 17.55
N ILE A 225 -4.61 5.70 17.31
CA ILE A 225 -4.63 4.24 17.20
C ILE A 225 -5.20 3.83 15.83
N PRO A 226 -4.44 3.13 14.97
CA PRO A 226 -4.94 2.66 13.69
C PRO A 226 -5.99 1.55 13.89
N VAL A 227 -7.14 1.73 13.25
CA VAL A 227 -8.22 0.75 13.24
C VAL A 227 -8.12 -0.05 11.94
N VAL A 228 -7.62 -1.27 12.04
CA VAL A 228 -7.47 -2.17 10.89
C VAL A 228 -8.82 -2.68 10.40
N ASP A 229 -8.94 -3.02 9.10
CA ASP A 229 -10.21 -3.40 8.47
C ASP A 229 -10.91 -4.56 9.19
N ALA A 230 -10.16 -5.58 9.59
CA ALA A 230 -10.72 -6.72 10.32
C ALA A 230 -11.35 -6.35 11.68
N LEU A 231 -10.97 -5.21 12.26
CA LEU A 231 -11.52 -4.74 13.52
C LEU A 231 -12.82 -3.97 13.33
N TRP A 232 -12.87 -2.99 12.40
CA TRP A 232 -14.07 -2.18 12.20
C TRP A 232 -15.24 -2.96 11.55
N GLN A 233 -14.96 -4.07 10.87
CA GLN A 233 -15.98 -4.97 10.30
C GLN A 233 -16.69 -5.85 11.36
N GLN A 234 -16.30 -5.75 12.64
CA GLN A 234 -16.96 -6.51 13.71
C GLN A 234 -18.36 -5.96 14.00
N LYS A 235 -19.27 -6.87 14.33
CA LYS A 235 -20.57 -6.49 14.86
C LYS A 235 -20.41 -5.81 16.21
N ASP A 236 -21.25 -4.82 16.47
CA ASP A 236 -21.30 -4.08 17.75
C ASP A 236 -19.96 -3.39 18.13
N LEU A 237 -19.28 -2.80 17.12
CA LEU A 237 -17.97 -2.12 17.29
C LEU A 237 -18.01 -1.05 18.41
N VAL A 238 -19.10 -0.29 18.52
CA VAL A 238 -19.28 0.74 19.57
C VAL A 238 -19.23 0.10 20.94
N THR A 239 -19.94 -1.03 21.15
CA THR A 239 -19.90 -1.77 22.42
C THR A 239 -18.49 -2.30 22.69
N PHE A 240 -17.82 -2.84 21.67
CA PHE A 240 -16.46 -3.32 21.78
C PHE A 240 -15.47 -2.22 22.24
N PHE A 241 -15.60 -1.01 21.72
CA PHE A 241 -14.77 0.11 22.17
C PHE A 241 -15.17 0.57 23.57
N ASN A 242 -16.47 0.73 23.87
CA ASN A 242 -16.93 1.17 25.18
C ASN A 242 -16.41 0.27 26.32
N GLU A 243 -16.43 -1.05 26.14
CA GLU A 243 -15.93 -2.00 27.14
C GLU A 243 -14.42 -1.81 27.40
N ARG A 244 -13.63 -1.62 26.35
CA ARG A 244 -12.17 -1.43 26.46
C ARG A 244 -11.80 -0.07 27.06
N PHE A 245 -12.43 1.00 26.58
CA PHE A 245 -12.19 2.32 27.13
C PHE A 245 -12.54 2.40 28.63
N ALA A 246 -13.64 1.74 29.03
CA ALA A 246 -14.02 1.65 30.45
C ALA A 246 -13.01 0.80 31.26
N ALA A 247 -12.51 -0.31 30.70
CA ALA A 247 -11.54 -1.17 31.38
C ALA A 247 -10.20 -0.48 31.66
N TYR A 248 -9.77 0.44 30.79
CA TYR A 248 -8.53 1.22 30.95
C TYR A 248 -8.77 2.61 31.59
N GLU A 249 -10.01 2.96 31.94
CA GLU A 249 -10.37 4.27 32.53
C GLU A 249 -9.93 5.46 31.62
N VAL A 250 -9.99 5.29 30.30
CA VAL A 250 -9.59 6.28 29.28
C VAL A 250 -10.83 6.90 28.66
N THR A 251 -10.79 8.22 28.44
CA THR A 251 -11.89 8.95 27.81
C THR A 251 -11.74 8.98 26.27
N ALA A 252 -12.86 8.97 25.57
CA ALA A 252 -12.87 8.98 24.10
C ALA A 252 -12.17 10.21 23.50
N SER A 253 -12.17 11.36 24.20
CA SER A 253 -11.51 12.60 23.75
C SER A 253 -9.98 12.53 23.74
N GLN A 254 -9.38 11.54 24.36
CA GLN A 254 -7.92 11.35 24.45
C GLN A 254 -7.39 10.34 23.43
N VAL A 255 -8.28 9.76 22.65
CA VAL A 255 -7.91 8.75 21.64
C VAL A 255 -8.41 9.19 20.28
N GLN A 256 -7.52 9.25 19.31
CA GLN A 256 -7.82 9.42 17.89
C GLN A 256 -7.86 8.04 17.22
N LEU A 257 -9.05 7.60 16.81
CA LEU A 257 -9.20 6.37 16.04
C LEU A 257 -8.90 6.64 14.57
N GLU A 258 -7.81 6.05 14.06
CA GLU A 258 -7.35 6.29 12.70
C GLU A 258 -7.94 5.29 11.72
N PHE A 259 -8.66 5.79 10.72
CA PHE A 259 -9.16 5.01 9.59
C PHE A 259 -8.49 5.48 8.29
N SER A 260 -8.14 4.54 7.42
CA SER A 260 -7.51 4.93 6.16
C SER A 260 -8.52 5.50 5.17
N MET A 261 -8.13 6.55 4.44
CA MET A 261 -8.94 7.11 3.36
C MET A 261 -9.24 6.09 2.27
N GLN A 262 -8.34 5.14 2.04
CA GLN A 262 -8.54 4.06 1.09
C GLN A 262 -9.65 3.10 1.54
N ALA A 263 -9.70 2.74 2.83
CA ALA A 263 -10.78 1.90 3.37
C ALA A 263 -12.13 2.60 3.21
N LEU A 264 -12.20 3.91 3.49
CA LEU A 264 -13.43 4.69 3.35
C LEU A 264 -13.91 4.76 1.89
N ASN A 265 -13.01 4.96 0.93
CA ASN A 265 -13.37 5.01 -0.49
C ASN A 265 -13.86 3.66 -1.05
N ASN A 266 -13.44 2.56 -0.45
CA ASN A 266 -13.76 1.22 -0.92
C ASN A 266 -14.97 0.58 -0.22
N ASN A 267 -15.49 1.19 0.86
CA ASN A 267 -16.52 0.58 1.70
C ASN A 267 -17.58 1.62 2.13
N GLU A 268 -18.75 1.58 1.52
CA GLU A 268 -19.87 2.47 1.90
C GLU A 268 -20.34 2.22 3.36
N GLU A 269 -20.28 0.96 3.84
CA GLU A 269 -20.63 0.61 5.21
C GLU A 269 -19.74 1.31 6.25
N LEU A 270 -18.48 1.60 5.91
CA LEU A 270 -17.58 2.29 6.84
C LEU A 270 -18.07 3.70 7.17
N LEU A 271 -18.73 4.39 6.25
CA LEU A 271 -19.33 5.71 6.50
C LEU A 271 -20.36 5.65 7.65
N GLU A 272 -21.23 4.63 7.66
CA GLU A 272 -22.22 4.44 8.74
C GLU A 272 -21.54 4.12 10.07
N VAL A 273 -20.49 3.30 10.04
CA VAL A 273 -19.68 2.97 11.22
C VAL A 273 -19.03 4.22 11.81
N LEU A 274 -18.38 5.06 10.99
CA LEU A 274 -17.75 6.30 11.44
C LEU A 274 -18.76 7.28 12.04
N ASN A 275 -19.93 7.44 11.42
CA ASN A 275 -21.00 8.28 11.95
C ASN A 275 -21.53 7.75 13.29
N SER A 276 -21.65 6.42 13.46
CA SER A 276 -22.05 5.81 14.74
C SER A 276 -21.02 6.03 15.84
N LEU A 277 -19.73 5.90 15.51
CA LEU A 277 -18.63 6.17 16.45
C LEU A 277 -18.58 7.64 16.88
N THR A 278 -18.69 8.57 15.94
CA THR A 278 -18.68 10.01 16.28
C THR A 278 -19.91 10.42 17.08
N ALA A 279 -21.10 9.84 16.77
CA ALA A 279 -22.30 10.06 17.58
C ALA A 279 -22.16 9.51 19.01
N SER A 280 -21.31 8.50 19.22
CA SER A 280 -20.95 7.94 20.54
C SER A 280 -19.81 8.71 21.25
N GLY A 281 -19.30 9.80 20.65
CA GLY A 281 -18.29 10.68 21.22
C GLY A 281 -16.83 10.31 20.91
N TYR A 282 -16.59 9.32 20.06
CA TYR A 282 -15.23 8.95 19.62
C TYR A 282 -14.66 9.98 18.65
N GLN A 283 -13.36 10.21 18.75
CA GLN A 283 -12.62 11.12 17.86
C GLN A 283 -12.07 10.33 16.67
N ILE A 284 -12.31 10.82 15.47
CA ILE A 284 -11.94 10.13 14.23
C ILE A 284 -10.89 10.91 13.46
N THR A 285 -9.83 10.23 13.10
CA THR A 285 -8.79 10.70 12.17
C THR A 285 -8.88 9.93 10.86
N LEU A 286 -8.88 10.64 9.72
CA LEU A 286 -8.63 10.02 8.43
C LEU A 286 -7.15 10.10 8.10
N SER A 287 -6.52 8.94 7.96
CA SER A 287 -5.11 8.78 7.59
C SER A 287 -4.95 8.45 6.09
N GLU A 288 -3.71 8.42 5.61
CA GLU A 288 -3.35 8.12 4.21
C GLU A 288 -3.96 9.12 3.21
N VAL A 289 -4.25 10.34 3.66
CA VAL A 289 -4.81 11.40 2.79
C VAL A 289 -3.79 11.80 1.72
N GLY A 290 -4.21 11.72 0.46
CA GLY A 290 -3.39 11.97 -0.72
C GLY A 290 -2.94 10.70 -1.45
N LYS A 291 -2.91 9.53 -0.81
CA LYS A 291 -2.59 8.24 -1.45
C LYS A 291 -3.72 7.77 -2.38
N SER A 292 -4.96 8.07 -2.02
CA SER A 292 -6.17 7.77 -2.80
C SER A 292 -6.97 9.04 -3.11
N PRO A 293 -7.92 9.01 -4.06
CA PRO A 293 -8.77 10.15 -4.36
C PRO A 293 -9.47 10.69 -3.11
N LEU A 294 -9.55 12.02 -3.00
CA LEU A 294 -10.26 12.69 -1.92
C LEU A 294 -11.67 13.04 -2.38
N ASP A 295 -12.67 12.35 -1.85
CA ASP A 295 -14.08 12.67 -2.09
C ASP A 295 -14.58 13.69 -1.07
N LEU A 296 -14.75 14.94 -1.53
CA LEU A 296 -15.22 16.04 -0.67
C LEU A 296 -16.67 15.87 -0.24
N ALA A 297 -17.52 15.23 -1.05
CA ALA A 297 -18.92 15.00 -0.69
C ALA A 297 -19.01 13.96 0.43
N LEU A 298 -18.12 12.98 0.43
CA LEU A 298 -18.01 11.98 1.49
C LEU A 298 -17.49 12.62 2.79
N LEU A 299 -16.45 13.45 2.70
CA LEU A 299 -15.91 14.16 3.87
C LEU A 299 -16.93 15.08 4.53
N ALA A 300 -17.79 15.72 3.74
CA ALA A 300 -18.83 16.60 4.25
C ALA A 300 -19.93 15.87 5.06
N GLN A 301 -19.99 14.53 4.97
CA GLN A 301 -20.95 13.70 5.71
C GLN A 301 -20.38 13.19 7.04
N LEU A 302 -19.09 13.42 7.30
CA LEU A 302 -18.39 12.95 8.48
C LEU A 302 -18.10 14.07 9.47
N ASN A 303 -18.26 13.79 10.74
CA ASN A 303 -17.81 14.67 11.82
C ASN A 303 -16.38 14.28 12.22
N LEU A 304 -15.40 14.74 11.43
CA LEU A 304 -13.99 14.46 11.64
C LEU A 304 -13.33 15.49 12.54
N GLN A 305 -12.23 15.11 13.17
CA GLN A 305 -11.39 16.01 13.96
C GLN A 305 -10.05 16.25 13.28
N GLU A 306 -9.55 15.24 12.51
CA GLU A 306 -8.17 15.28 12.06
C GLU A 306 -7.97 14.60 10.70
N LEU A 307 -7.03 15.14 9.92
CA LEU A 307 -6.52 14.55 8.69
C LEU A 307 -5.01 14.31 8.80
N LYS A 308 -4.56 13.07 8.55
CA LYS A 308 -3.14 12.74 8.42
C LYS A 308 -2.75 12.63 6.95
N LEU A 309 -1.84 13.50 6.51
CA LEU A 309 -1.35 13.51 5.15
C LEU A 309 -0.32 12.38 4.95
N ASN A 310 -0.48 11.60 3.88
CA ASN A 310 0.40 10.47 3.57
C ASN A 310 1.83 10.94 3.27
N ARG A 311 2.84 10.24 3.82
CA ARG A 311 4.27 10.52 3.66
C ARG A 311 4.70 10.53 2.19
N ASP A 312 4.41 9.46 1.44
CA ASP A 312 4.90 9.28 0.08
C ASP A 312 4.26 10.30 -0.87
N TRP A 313 2.97 10.60 -0.64
CA TRP A 313 2.29 11.64 -1.36
C TRP A 313 2.89 13.02 -1.07
N LEU A 314 3.21 13.34 0.17
CA LEU A 314 3.88 14.59 0.51
C LEU A 314 5.25 14.66 -0.15
N GLN A 315 6.08 13.61 -0.04
CA GLN A 315 7.41 13.57 -0.65
C GLN A 315 7.35 13.77 -2.16
N SER A 316 6.47 13.05 -2.86
CA SER A 316 6.34 13.15 -4.32
C SER A 316 5.73 14.48 -4.79
N THR A 317 4.80 15.05 -4.02
CA THR A 317 4.07 16.27 -4.40
C THR A 317 4.86 17.54 -4.08
N MET A 318 5.63 17.55 -2.98
CA MET A 318 6.35 18.74 -2.51
C MET A 318 7.61 19.09 -3.34
N VAL A 319 7.97 18.26 -4.32
CA VAL A 319 9.17 18.44 -5.19
C VAL A 319 9.15 19.76 -5.97
N ASN A 320 7.98 20.29 -6.30
CA ASN A 320 7.87 21.49 -7.12
C ASN A 320 6.83 22.49 -6.57
N LYS A 321 6.92 23.75 -7.03
CA LYS A 321 6.04 24.84 -6.57
C LYS A 321 4.55 24.60 -6.83
N LYS A 322 4.18 23.84 -7.86
CA LYS A 322 2.78 23.51 -8.16
C LYS A 322 2.24 22.53 -7.11
N GLY A 323 3.00 21.49 -6.81
CA GLY A 323 2.66 20.53 -5.77
C GLY A 323 2.56 21.18 -4.40
N GLN A 324 3.51 22.06 -4.04
CA GLN A 324 3.46 22.81 -2.78
C GLN A 324 2.17 23.63 -2.64
N LYS A 325 1.69 24.27 -3.74
CA LYS A 325 0.41 24.98 -3.74
C LYS A 325 -0.78 24.05 -3.54
N TRP A 326 -0.74 22.82 -4.08
CA TRP A 326 -1.79 21.83 -3.86
C TRP A 326 -1.84 21.39 -2.40
N VAL A 327 -0.71 21.06 -1.80
CA VAL A 327 -0.63 20.70 -0.37
C VAL A 327 -1.11 21.87 0.49
N GLN A 328 -0.69 23.09 0.19
CA GLN A 328 -1.16 24.28 0.90
C GLN A 328 -2.68 24.49 0.77
N ALA A 329 -3.24 24.30 -0.43
CA ALA A 329 -4.69 24.42 -0.64
C ALA A 329 -5.48 23.38 0.16
N LEU A 330 -5.00 22.13 0.21
CA LEU A 330 -5.61 21.07 1.01
C LEU A 330 -5.58 21.41 2.52
N ILE A 331 -4.45 21.87 3.03
CA ILE A 331 -4.31 22.28 4.44
C ILE A 331 -5.27 23.43 4.76
N GLN A 332 -5.38 24.44 3.89
CA GLN A 332 -6.28 25.57 4.10
C GLN A 332 -7.76 25.15 4.03
N MET A 333 -8.11 24.24 3.13
CA MET A 333 -9.45 23.65 3.06
C MET A 333 -9.80 22.93 4.37
N ALA A 334 -8.93 22.04 4.85
CA ALA A 334 -9.14 21.33 6.10
C ALA A 334 -9.31 22.30 7.28
N LYS A 335 -8.47 23.32 7.34
CA LYS A 335 -8.54 24.37 8.36
C LYS A 335 -9.84 25.17 8.32
N SER A 336 -10.40 25.43 7.13
CA SER A 336 -11.70 26.10 6.98
C SER A 336 -12.88 25.24 7.46
N LEU A 337 -12.66 23.96 7.66
CA LEU A 337 -13.61 22.97 8.18
C LEU A 337 -13.30 22.63 9.66
N ASP A 338 -12.46 23.42 10.32
CA ASP A 338 -12.00 23.21 11.69
C ASP A 338 -11.29 21.86 11.93
N LEU A 339 -10.72 21.27 10.86
CA LEU A 339 -9.95 20.03 10.94
C LEU A 339 -8.50 20.32 11.27
N CYS A 340 -7.95 19.56 12.21
CA CYS A 340 -6.50 19.49 12.44
C CYS A 340 -5.81 18.75 11.31
N VAL A 341 -4.64 19.22 10.88
CA VAL A 341 -3.86 18.55 9.85
C VAL A 341 -2.50 18.16 10.40
N ILE A 342 -2.17 16.87 10.28
CA ILE A 342 -0.87 16.31 10.63
C ILE A 342 -0.09 15.99 9.37
N ALA A 343 1.09 16.56 9.23
CA ALA A 343 2.05 16.16 8.19
C ALA A 343 2.86 14.95 8.69
N THR A 344 2.84 13.84 7.94
CA THR A 344 3.60 12.63 8.31
C THR A 344 4.90 12.50 7.50
N GLY A 345 5.87 11.76 8.06
CA GLY A 345 7.14 11.50 7.39
C GLY A 345 8.00 12.76 7.21
N VAL A 346 7.97 13.67 8.17
CA VAL A 346 8.80 14.87 8.16
C VAL A 346 10.22 14.48 8.57
N GLU A 347 11.18 14.68 7.66
CA GLU A 347 12.57 14.22 7.79
C GLU A 347 13.53 15.36 8.12
N THR A 348 13.17 16.62 7.83
CA THR A 348 14.06 17.78 8.03
C THR A 348 13.33 18.96 8.67
N VAL A 349 14.13 19.82 9.33
CA VAL A 349 13.66 21.07 9.94
C VAL A 349 13.04 22.01 8.90
N GLU A 350 13.59 22.03 7.69
CA GLU A 350 13.09 22.83 6.57
C GLU A 350 11.69 22.39 6.16
N GLN A 351 11.44 21.07 6.08
CA GLN A 351 10.12 20.51 5.82
C GLN A 351 9.14 20.91 6.94
N ALA A 352 9.52 20.75 8.19
CA ALA A 352 8.70 21.13 9.36
C ALA A 352 8.28 22.61 9.29
N LYS A 353 9.25 23.54 9.06
CA LYS A 353 9.00 24.97 8.90
C LYS A 353 8.10 25.28 7.71
N LEU A 354 8.24 24.53 6.61
CA LEU A 354 7.44 24.72 5.42
C LEU A 354 5.97 24.30 5.68
N TYR A 355 5.73 23.15 6.31
CA TYR A 355 4.38 22.69 6.67
C TYR A 355 3.73 23.63 7.70
N GLN A 356 4.48 24.09 8.70
CA GLN A 356 4.01 25.11 9.65
C GLN A 356 3.57 26.39 8.93
N LYS A 357 4.38 26.90 7.99
CA LYS A 357 4.05 28.08 7.18
C LYS A 357 2.83 27.88 6.30
N MET A 358 2.56 26.66 5.83
CA MET A 358 1.35 26.30 5.08
C MET A 358 0.11 26.22 5.95
N GLY A 359 0.28 26.15 7.28
CA GLY A 359 -0.80 26.12 8.26
C GLY A 359 -1.04 24.77 8.91
N CYS A 360 -0.17 23.77 8.71
CA CYS A 360 -0.16 22.56 9.52
C CYS A 360 0.06 22.91 10.98
N SER A 361 -0.74 22.33 11.88
CA SER A 361 -0.60 22.50 13.32
C SER A 361 0.31 21.46 13.95
N MET A 362 0.28 20.24 13.41
CA MET A 362 1.06 19.11 13.94
C MET A 362 1.85 18.39 12.85
N ALA A 363 2.89 17.70 13.28
CA ALA A 363 3.68 16.85 12.40
C ALA A 363 4.27 15.66 13.16
N GLN A 364 4.65 14.62 12.41
CA GLN A 364 5.39 13.45 12.90
C GLN A 364 6.41 12.99 11.85
N GLY A 365 7.51 12.38 12.30
CA GLY A 365 8.56 11.88 11.43
C GLY A 365 9.96 11.91 12.02
N GLU A 366 10.92 11.38 11.27
CA GLU A 366 12.31 11.17 11.72
C GLU A 366 13.08 12.46 11.99
N ASN A 367 12.56 13.64 11.60
CA ASN A 367 13.14 14.92 12.01
C ASN A 367 13.23 15.05 13.53
N TRP A 368 12.33 14.45 14.28
CA TRP A 368 12.32 14.49 15.75
C TRP A 368 12.81 13.18 16.34
N SER A 369 12.26 12.04 15.89
CA SER A 369 12.74 10.72 16.27
C SER A 369 12.22 9.64 15.32
N LYS A 370 12.93 8.51 15.30
CA LYS A 370 12.33 7.24 14.84
C LYS A 370 11.26 6.80 15.83
N PRO A 371 10.35 5.87 15.46
CA PRO A 371 9.41 5.30 16.40
C PRO A 371 10.12 4.80 17.67
N MET A 372 9.65 5.25 18.81
CA MET A 372 10.21 5.03 20.15
C MET A 372 9.51 3.89 20.85
N ASN A 373 10.21 3.17 21.71
CA ASN A 373 9.55 2.25 22.63
C ASN A 373 8.74 3.03 23.71
N PRO A 374 7.82 2.38 24.45
CA PRO A 374 6.97 3.06 25.41
C PRO A 374 7.72 3.81 26.53
N GLN A 375 8.88 3.32 26.94
CA GLN A 375 9.69 3.95 27.99
C GLN A 375 10.38 5.22 27.46
N GLU A 376 10.85 5.21 26.22
CA GLU A 376 11.47 6.37 25.58
C GLU A 376 10.45 7.51 25.42
N ILE A 377 9.24 7.21 24.94
CA ILE A 377 8.14 8.18 24.85
C ILE A 377 7.77 8.74 26.22
N GLN A 378 7.65 7.88 27.22
CA GLN A 378 7.36 8.33 28.59
C GLN A 378 8.41 9.31 29.11
N GLN A 379 9.69 9.01 28.92
CA GLN A 379 10.78 9.91 29.29
C GLN A 379 10.72 11.24 28.54
N ALA A 380 10.42 11.21 27.24
CA ALA A 380 10.28 12.42 26.44
C ALA A 380 9.12 13.31 26.92
N ILE A 381 7.98 12.70 27.28
CA ILE A 381 6.82 13.41 27.87
C ILE A 381 7.18 14.05 29.23
N GLN A 382 7.82 13.28 30.13
CA GLN A 382 8.19 13.74 31.45
C GLN A 382 9.19 14.90 31.43
N GLN A 383 10.13 14.85 30.51
CA GLN A 383 11.18 15.87 30.41
C GLN A 383 10.74 17.12 29.67
N GLN A 384 9.48 17.12 29.11
CA GLN A 384 9.01 18.15 28.16
C GLN A 384 10.07 18.44 27.09
N LEU A 385 10.74 17.38 26.63
CA LEU A 385 11.82 17.52 25.66
C LEU A 385 11.27 18.24 24.44
N ILE A 386 11.65 19.51 24.33
CA ILE A 386 11.57 20.24 23.07
C ILE A 386 12.58 19.52 22.16
N VAL A 387 12.08 18.67 21.30
CA VAL A 387 12.92 18.02 20.30
C VAL A 387 13.15 19.06 19.21
N ILE A 388 14.03 20.02 19.51
CA ILE A 388 14.56 20.94 18.51
C ILE A 388 15.72 20.17 17.84
N GLY A 389 15.48 19.64 16.66
CA GLY A 389 16.52 19.14 15.76
C GLY A 389 17.30 20.29 15.14
#